data_65a6261edb2cffb9e9857e7c5c308605
#
_entry.id   65a6261edb2cffb9e9857e7c5c308605
#
_cell.length_a   1.000
_cell.length_b   1.000
_cell.length_c   1.000
_cell.angle_alpha   90.00
_cell.angle_beta   90.00
_cell.angle_gamma   90.00
#
_symmetry.space_group_name_H-M   'P 1'
#
loop_
_entity.id
_entity.type
_entity.pdbx_description
1 polymer ?
#
loop_
_entity_poly.entity_id
_entity_poly.type
_entity_poly.pdbx_seq_one_letter_code
_entity_poly.pdbx_strand_id
1 'polypeptide(L)'
;MKYIFIIFFSFCGLFFNNGLKAAEKINIKFEEMEIPLTIEQLSKLEKYKDDSTELIDWLKKNGFIRVFELSRFLEFPVFKEEGLNREILRSWIGRKILTELSKSIKVPNDNNGTEIYNTIENLLDKKKEVSTLDIIKALPSEEISLDIDNLILIISSWKNELSIQQELLSKLNKLERTKQNAFKNTEKKSTKNLIKIEKKIYAPHRVKPFEIAIWKNNKTNFDKELIIFMPGLGGEINNFKWIGNELARRGWPILFIDHRGSNLESFIEVLDGKETIPGSADFFLYRIKDLEAVLKAHENGEFGLPNNSYILMGHSLGALIALLYEGKKPTDQLEEKCDSALKDFAVTNLSKLLQCQLSEIPFPKKNNPNRASAIVGFNSFGSLVWPKENSTGIKVPTLLIGGTYDLITPLMNEQFRVFYALNNPLNRFLIIEGASHFSPIRINKSYEENNDLFKISESFIGSEPILVQDLSAKFIVEFLKNIKDQKIPNVVKNQRDLGLDFHLLDLETIKEISEN
;
A
#
# COMPACT_ATOMS: atom_id res chain seq x y z
N MET A 1 19.65 -17.06 -62.91
CA MET A 1 19.01 -16.28 -61.81
C MET A 1 18.21 -17.11 -60.80
N LYS A 2 18.39 -18.44 -60.71
CA LYS A 2 17.66 -19.30 -59.75
C LYS A 2 18.51 -19.82 -58.61
N TYR A 3 19.83 -19.54 -58.58
CA TYR A 3 20.77 -20.04 -57.57
C TYR A 3 21.28 -18.99 -56.58
N ILE A 4 20.94 -17.72 -56.77
CA ILE A 4 21.35 -16.61 -55.88
C ILE A 4 20.34 -16.46 -54.70
N PHE A 5 19.11 -16.93 -54.86
CA PHE A 5 18.08 -16.82 -53.82
C PHE A 5 18.17 -17.88 -52.69
N ILE A 6 18.89 -18.99 -52.93
CA ILE A 6 18.99 -20.07 -51.92
C ILE A 6 20.14 -19.81 -50.93
N ILE A 7 21.20 -19.04 -51.34
CA ILE A 7 22.32 -18.73 -50.43
C ILE A 7 21.96 -17.58 -49.46
N PHE A 8 20.99 -16.69 -49.80
CA PHE A 8 20.60 -15.63 -48.89
C PHE A 8 19.65 -16.09 -47.77
N PHE A 9 18.95 -17.21 -47.95
CA PHE A 9 18.03 -17.75 -46.92
C PHE A 9 18.77 -18.70 -45.94
N SER A 10 19.93 -19.23 -46.30
CA SER A 10 20.76 -20.05 -45.40
C SER A 10 21.65 -19.21 -44.49
N PHE A 11 21.85 -17.92 -44.77
CA PHE A 11 22.68 -17.04 -43.93
C PHE A 11 21.87 -16.26 -42.88
N CYS A 12 20.55 -16.15 -43.04
CA CYS A 12 19.66 -15.56 -42.02
C CYS A 12 19.26 -16.56 -40.93
N GLY A 13 19.56 -17.85 -41.07
CA GLY A 13 19.20 -18.88 -40.07
C GLY A 13 20.26 -19.10 -38.98
N LEU A 14 21.40 -18.40 -39.02
CA LEU A 14 22.50 -18.62 -38.08
C LEU A 14 22.73 -17.49 -37.05
N PHE A 15 21.83 -16.47 -37.03
CA PHE A 15 22.01 -15.34 -36.10
C PHE A 15 20.91 -15.18 -35.05
N PHE A 16 20.02 -16.14 -34.88
CA PHE A 16 18.99 -16.10 -33.81
C PHE A 16 18.97 -17.38 -32.98
N ASN A 17 20.10 -17.73 -32.40
CA ASN A 17 20.12 -18.66 -31.27
C ASN A 17 21.02 -18.13 -30.14
N ASN A 18 20.78 -16.89 -29.73
CA ASN A 18 21.08 -16.49 -28.36
C ASN A 18 19.86 -16.85 -27.53
N GLY A 19 19.63 -18.14 -27.32
CA GLY A 19 18.81 -18.58 -26.22
C GLY A 19 19.45 -18.01 -24.97
N LEU A 20 18.75 -17.10 -24.30
CA LEU A 20 19.13 -16.60 -22.99
C LEU A 20 19.38 -17.84 -22.12
N LYS A 21 20.65 -18.13 -21.78
CA LYS A 21 20.99 -19.25 -20.92
C LYS A 21 20.49 -18.94 -19.53
N ALA A 22 19.79 -19.88 -18.94
CA ALA A 22 19.37 -19.83 -17.55
C ALA A 22 20.61 -19.81 -16.63
N ALA A 23 20.48 -19.25 -15.44
CA ALA A 23 21.56 -19.17 -14.49
C ALA A 23 22.08 -20.56 -14.11
N GLU A 24 23.38 -20.78 -14.25
CA GLU A 24 24.08 -22.02 -13.91
C GLU A 24 24.90 -21.85 -12.64
N LYS A 25 25.41 -20.64 -12.39
CA LYS A 25 26.32 -20.32 -11.29
C LYS A 25 25.83 -19.15 -10.48
N ILE A 26 26.03 -19.20 -9.17
CA ILE A 26 25.76 -18.12 -8.23
C ILE A 26 27.06 -17.85 -7.46
N ASN A 27 27.49 -16.59 -7.48
CA ASN A 27 28.56 -16.12 -6.61
C ASN A 27 27.94 -15.51 -5.36
N ILE A 28 28.08 -16.16 -4.24
CA ILE A 28 27.66 -15.62 -2.94
C ILE A 28 28.75 -14.70 -2.43
N LYS A 29 28.40 -13.41 -2.28
CA LYS A 29 29.29 -12.40 -1.69
C LYS A 29 28.89 -12.17 -0.25
N PHE A 30 29.87 -12.27 0.64
CA PHE A 30 29.72 -11.96 2.05
C PHE A 30 31.03 -11.35 2.56
N GLU A 31 30.95 -10.12 3.07
CA GLU A 31 32.14 -9.31 3.41
C GLU A 31 33.12 -9.25 2.22
N GLU A 32 34.34 -9.72 2.37
CA GLU A 32 35.34 -9.76 1.31
C GLU A 32 35.44 -11.13 0.60
N MET A 33 34.56 -12.08 0.96
CA MET A 33 34.59 -13.44 0.39
C MET A 33 33.59 -13.58 -0.75
N GLU A 34 34.01 -14.34 -1.76
CA GLU A 34 33.15 -14.82 -2.85
C GLU A 34 33.14 -16.34 -2.87
N ILE A 35 31.98 -16.95 -2.74
CA ILE A 35 31.79 -18.40 -2.74
C ILE A 35 30.99 -18.77 -3.99
N PRO A 36 31.64 -19.39 -5.00
CA PRO A 36 30.92 -19.85 -6.18
C PRO A 36 30.16 -21.14 -5.87
N LEU A 37 28.87 -21.15 -6.23
CA LEU A 37 28.01 -22.32 -6.14
C LEU A 37 27.34 -22.59 -7.49
N THR A 38 27.02 -23.84 -7.75
CA THR A 38 26.08 -24.15 -8.82
C THR A 38 24.65 -24.05 -8.32
N ILE A 39 23.73 -23.73 -9.21
CA ILE A 39 22.29 -23.75 -8.89
C ILE A 39 21.83 -25.14 -8.46
N GLU A 40 22.48 -26.20 -8.98
CA GLU A 40 22.23 -27.56 -8.55
C GLU A 40 22.57 -27.76 -7.07
N GLN A 41 23.72 -27.27 -6.62
CA GLN A 41 24.12 -27.31 -5.22
C GLN A 41 23.15 -26.54 -4.35
N LEU A 42 22.75 -25.33 -4.77
CA LEU A 42 21.75 -24.54 -4.04
C LEU A 42 20.39 -25.26 -3.95
N SER A 43 19.94 -25.90 -5.02
CA SER A 43 18.66 -26.62 -5.05
C SER A 43 18.64 -27.92 -4.24
N LYS A 44 19.81 -28.44 -3.90
CA LYS A 44 19.96 -29.67 -3.12
C LYS A 44 20.42 -29.44 -1.69
N LEU A 45 20.44 -28.18 -1.21
CA LEU A 45 20.86 -27.84 0.16
C LEU A 45 20.16 -28.67 1.24
N GLU A 46 18.92 -29.07 1.03
CA GLU A 46 18.18 -29.93 1.96
C GLU A 46 18.73 -31.37 2.01
N LYS A 47 19.23 -31.89 0.88
CA LYS A 47 19.81 -33.24 0.79
C LYS A 47 21.22 -33.30 1.36
N TYR A 48 21.93 -32.18 1.39
CA TYR A 48 23.31 -32.09 1.91
C TYR A 48 23.39 -31.76 3.41
N LYS A 49 22.32 -32.03 4.18
CA LYS A 49 22.28 -31.80 5.64
C LYS A 49 23.48 -32.45 6.36
N ASP A 50 23.95 -33.56 5.86
CA ASP A 50 25.02 -34.36 6.46
C ASP A 50 26.37 -34.25 5.70
N ASP A 51 26.40 -33.68 4.50
CA ASP A 51 27.62 -33.43 3.76
C ASP A 51 28.11 -32.01 4.02
N SER A 52 29.28 -31.88 4.63
CA SER A 52 29.97 -30.61 4.87
C SER A 52 30.41 -29.99 3.56
N THR A 53 29.56 -29.13 2.96
CA THR A 53 30.07 -28.19 1.97
C THR A 53 30.68 -27.00 2.69
N GLU A 54 31.72 -26.37 2.14
CA GLU A 54 32.34 -25.17 2.73
C GLU A 54 31.34 -24.11 3.10
N LEU A 55 30.27 -23.93 2.31
CA LEU A 55 29.17 -23.01 2.58
C LEU A 55 28.38 -23.40 3.82
N ILE A 56 28.02 -24.69 3.97
CA ILE A 56 27.20 -25.17 5.10
C ILE A 56 28.00 -25.06 6.39
N ASP A 57 29.27 -25.43 6.38
CA ASP A 57 30.13 -25.32 7.53
C ASP A 57 30.38 -23.86 7.91
N TRP A 58 30.54 -23.00 6.91
CA TRP A 58 30.67 -21.58 7.11
C TRP A 58 29.38 -20.92 7.69
N LEU A 59 28.20 -21.22 7.15
CA LEU A 59 26.90 -20.77 7.67
C LEU A 59 26.68 -21.22 9.11
N LYS A 60 27.03 -22.49 9.44
CA LYS A 60 26.93 -23.02 10.79
C LYS A 60 27.91 -22.33 11.76
N LYS A 61 29.15 -22.10 11.33
CA LYS A 61 30.20 -21.49 12.16
C LYS A 61 29.92 -20.03 12.52
N ASN A 62 29.27 -19.30 11.61
CA ASN A 62 28.96 -17.88 11.82
C ASN A 62 27.57 -17.64 12.41
N GLY A 63 26.85 -18.70 12.83
CA GLY A 63 25.54 -18.57 13.46
C GLY A 63 24.41 -18.11 12.50
N PHE A 64 24.72 -18.02 11.22
CA PHE A 64 23.75 -17.66 10.21
C PHE A 64 22.87 -18.85 9.86
N ILE A 65 21.58 -18.66 10.01
CA ILE A 65 20.47 -19.48 9.51
C ILE A 65 20.75 -20.99 9.52
N ARG A 66 19.97 -21.74 10.23
CA ARG A 66 19.94 -23.19 10.06
C ARG A 66 19.74 -23.47 8.55
N VAL A 67 20.57 -24.32 7.96
CA VAL A 67 20.49 -24.72 6.53
C VAL A 67 19.07 -25.06 6.10
N PHE A 68 18.29 -25.63 7.02
CA PHE A 68 16.86 -25.89 6.86
C PHE A 68 16.00 -24.62 6.65
N GLU A 69 16.34 -23.52 7.31
CA GLU A 69 15.59 -22.25 7.15
C GLU A 69 15.89 -21.61 5.81
N LEU A 70 17.14 -21.71 5.32
CA LEU A 70 17.52 -21.25 3.99
C LEU A 70 16.84 -22.06 2.88
N SER A 71 16.83 -23.38 2.97
CA SER A 71 16.12 -24.24 2.02
C SER A 71 14.64 -23.92 1.96
N ARG A 72 13.98 -23.81 3.12
CA ARG A 72 12.56 -23.42 3.18
C ARG A 72 12.31 -22.02 2.60
N PHE A 73 13.19 -21.07 2.85
CA PHE A 73 13.09 -19.73 2.28
C PHE A 73 13.21 -19.74 0.75
N LEU A 74 14.14 -20.54 0.21
CA LEU A 74 14.34 -20.65 -1.23
C LEU A 74 13.16 -21.34 -1.94
N GLU A 75 12.54 -22.32 -1.31
CA GLU A 75 11.43 -23.09 -1.86
C GLU A 75 10.06 -22.46 -1.57
N PHE A 76 10.00 -21.50 -0.65
CA PHE A 76 8.74 -20.84 -0.29
C PHE A 76 8.19 -20.03 -1.49
N PRO A 77 6.91 -20.24 -1.84
CA PRO A 77 6.28 -19.48 -2.93
C PRO A 77 6.13 -18.02 -2.52
N VAL A 78 6.87 -17.14 -3.21
CA VAL A 78 6.84 -15.68 -2.96
C VAL A 78 5.86 -14.96 -3.87
N PHE A 79 5.55 -15.54 -5.04
CA PHE A 79 4.56 -15.01 -5.98
C PHE A 79 3.60 -16.08 -6.44
N LYS A 80 2.37 -15.68 -6.77
CA LYS A 80 1.35 -16.53 -7.38
C LYS A 80 0.82 -15.91 -8.67
N GLU A 81 0.40 -16.77 -9.62
CA GLU A 81 -0.11 -16.39 -10.95
C GLU A 81 -1.22 -15.36 -10.89
N GLU A 82 -2.12 -15.50 -9.94
CA GLU A 82 -3.29 -14.66 -9.82
C GLU A 82 -3.24 -13.84 -8.52
N GLY A 83 -3.63 -12.56 -8.58
CA GLY A 83 -4.00 -11.73 -7.47
C GLY A 83 -3.11 -10.58 -7.07
N LEU A 84 -3.36 -10.16 -5.83
CA LEU A 84 -2.77 -8.98 -5.24
C LEU A 84 -1.24 -8.94 -5.36
N ASN A 85 -0.56 -10.09 -5.29
CA ASN A 85 0.89 -10.17 -5.42
C ASN A 85 1.37 -9.75 -6.80
N ARG A 86 0.69 -10.15 -7.87
CA ARG A 86 1.01 -9.75 -9.25
C ARG A 86 0.71 -8.26 -9.47
N GLU A 87 -0.39 -7.77 -8.94
CA GLU A 87 -0.73 -6.34 -9.00
C GLU A 87 0.26 -5.49 -8.19
N ILE A 88 0.69 -5.95 -7.00
CA ILE A 88 1.76 -5.28 -6.23
C ILE A 88 3.05 -5.29 -7.02
N LEU A 89 3.44 -6.41 -7.62
CA LEU A 89 4.65 -6.52 -8.44
C LEU A 89 4.65 -5.51 -9.58
N ARG A 90 3.51 -5.31 -10.23
CA ARG A 90 3.30 -4.35 -11.32
C ARG A 90 3.22 -2.91 -10.84
N SER A 91 2.90 -2.68 -9.58
CA SER A 91 2.80 -1.35 -8.99
C SER A 91 4.16 -0.66 -8.87
N TRP A 92 4.12 0.66 -8.69
CA TRP A 92 5.31 1.44 -8.36
C TRP A 92 6.05 0.90 -7.13
N ILE A 93 5.31 0.50 -6.10
CA ILE A 93 5.86 -0.10 -4.88
C ILE A 93 6.62 -1.38 -5.21
N GLY A 94 6.02 -2.27 -6.00
CA GLY A 94 6.68 -3.51 -6.42
C GLY A 94 7.95 -3.25 -7.23
N ARG A 95 7.92 -2.29 -8.13
CA ARG A 95 9.12 -1.88 -8.90
C ARG A 95 10.21 -1.35 -7.99
N LYS A 96 9.88 -0.55 -6.99
CA LYS A 96 10.87 -0.06 -6.02
C LYS A 96 11.45 -1.18 -5.17
N ILE A 97 10.63 -2.13 -4.71
CA ILE A 97 11.08 -3.33 -4.00
C ILE A 97 12.07 -4.12 -4.88
N LEU A 98 11.74 -4.34 -6.15
CA LEU A 98 12.62 -5.04 -7.07
C LEU A 98 13.93 -4.30 -7.32
N THR A 99 13.91 -2.97 -7.41
CA THR A 99 15.12 -2.16 -7.51
C THR A 99 16.00 -2.32 -6.28
N GLU A 100 15.43 -2.37 -5.07
CA GLU A 100 16.22 -2.62 -3.86
C GLU A 100 16.71 -4.07 -3.80
N LEU A 101 15.92 -5.06 -4.21
CA LEU A 101 16.33 -6.46 -4.31
C LEU A 101 17.43 -6.67 -5.34
N SER A 102 17.46 -5.91 -6.44
CA SER A 102 18.52 -6.01 -7.46
C SER A 102 19.90 -5.56 -6.95
N LYS A 103 19.95 -4.84 -5.84
CA LYS A 103 21.20 -4.54 -5.14
C LYS A 103 21.77 -5.81 -4.47
N SER A 104 20.89 -6.71 -4.03
CA SER A 104 21.28 -7.98 -3.40
C SER A 104 21.39 -9.13 -4.40
N ILE A 105 20.55 -9.15 -5.43
CA ILE A 105 20.59 -10.15 -6.51
C ILE A 105 21.09 -9.44 -7.77
N LYS A 106 22.38 -9.49 -8.00
CA LYS A 106 23.01 -8.80 -9.13
C LYS A 106 22.98 -9.68 -10.37
N VAL A 107 22.19 -9.26 -11.35
CA VAL A 107 22.19 -9.80 -12.71
C VAL A 107 23.07 -8.89 -13.57
N PRO A 108 24.01 -9.40 -14.37
CA PRO A 108 24.81 -8.58 -15.26
C PRO A 108 23.92 -7.67 -16.15
N ASN A 109 24.26 -6.40 -16.19
CA ASN A 109 23.55 -5.34 -16.94
C ASN A 109 22.14 -5.00 -16.44
N ASP A 110 21.68 -5.54 -15.30
CA ASP A 110 20.43 -5.16 -14.65
C ASP A 110 20.69 -4.32 -13.39
N ASN A 111 20.58 -3.01 -13.51
CA ASN A 111 20.81 -2.08 -12.38
C ASN A 111 19.53 -1.69 -11.64
N ASN A 112 18.36 -2.05 -12.16
CA ASN A 112 17.07 -1.58 -11.66
C ASN A 112 16.04 -2.70 -11.38
N GLY A 113 16.44 -3.96 -11.50
CA GLY A 113 15.57 -5.12 -11.26
C GLY A 113 14.60 -5.42 -12.42
N THR A 114 14.84 -4.89 -13.61
CA THR A 114 13.98 -5.15 -14.77
C THR A 114 14.02 -6.62 -15.19
N GLU A 115 15.21 -7.23 -15.21
CA GLU A 115 15.36 -8.64 -15.56
C GLU A 115 14.73 -9.56 -14.51
N ILE A 116 14.83 -9.19 -13.23
CA ILE A 116 14.15 -9.91 -12.15
C ILE A 116 12.64 -9.83 -12.35
N TYR A 117 12.11 -8.62 -12.65
CA TYR A 117 10.68 -8.42 -12.93
C TYR A 117 10.20 -9.27 -14.10
N ASN A 118 10.86 -9.17 -15.25
CA ASN A 118 10.51 -9.91 -16.45
C ASN A 118 10.53 -11.42 -16.21
N THR A 119 11.52 -11.89 -15.45
CA THR A 119 11.64 -13.29 -15.07
C THR A 119 10.45 -13.74 -14.22
N ILE A 120 10.06 -12.96 -13.21
CA ILE A 120 8.90 -13.28 -12.36
C ILE A 120 7.60 -13.30 -13.19
N GLU A 121 7.35 -12.29 -14.04
CA GLU A 121 6.17 -12.25 -14.91
C GLU A 121 6.13 -13.47 -15.85
N ASN A 122 7.24 -13.80 -16.50
CA ASN A 122 7.35 -14.98 -17.37
C ASN A 122 7.15 -16.32 -16.64
N LEU A 123 7.55 -16.40 -15.38
CA LEU A 123 7.31 -17.57 -14.54
C LEU A 123 5.84 -17.67 -14.14
N LEU A 124 5.22 -16.53 -13.76
CA LEU A 124 3.80 -16.47 -13.40
C LEU A 124 2.87 -16.81 -14.56
N ASP A 125 3.29 -16.59 -15.81
CA ASP A 125 2.55 -17.03 -16.99
C ASP A 125 2.61 -18.56 -17.20
N LYS A 126 3.54 -19.26 -16.56
CA LYS A 126 3.79 -20.70 -16.74
C LYS A 126 3.48 -21.52 -15.49
N LYS A 127 3.49 -20.92 -14.32
CA LYS A 127 3.35 -21.59 -13.02
C LYS A 127 2.38 -20.84 -12.14
N LYS A 128 1.54 -21.56 -11.41
CA LYS A 128 0.61 -20.97 -10.43
C LYS A 128 1.32 -20.35 -9.23
N GLU A 129 2.48 -20.87 -8.87
CA GLU A 129 3.29 -20.42 -7.74
C GLU A 129 4.76 -20.33 -8.16
N VAL A 130 5.44 -19.26 -7.75
CA VAL A 130 6.83 -18.98 -8.07
C VAL A 130 7.61 -18.80 -6.78
N SER A 131 8.61 -19.64 -6.56
CA SER A 131 9.51 -19.56 -5.41
C SER A 131 10.74 -18.69 -5.71
N THR A 132 11.47 -18.30 -4.67
CA THR A 132 12.76 -17.62 -4.81
C THR A 132 13.73 -18.45 -5.67
N LEU A 133 13.75 -19.75 -5.48
CA LEU A 133 14.60 -20.66 -6.25
C LEU A 133 14.20 -20.73 -7.73
N ASP A 134 12.89 -20.68 -8.02
CA ASP A 134 12.41 -20.61 -9.41
C ASP A 134 12.89 -19.35 -10.11
N ILE A 135 12.83 -18.20 -9.42
CA ILE A 135 13.32 -16.92 -9.95
C ILE A 135 14.81 -17.01 -10.26
N ILE A 136 15.60 -17.45 -9.29
CA ILE A 136 17.07 -17.60 -9.43
C ILE A 136 17.40 -18.49 -10.64
N LYS A 137 16.72 -19.63 -10.79
CA LYS A 137 16.94 -20.57 -11.91
C LYS A 137 16.57 -20.00 -13.27
N ALA A 138 15.65 -19.07 -13.33
CA ALA A 138 15.11 -18.55 -14.58
C ALA A 138 15.72 -17.19 -14.99
N LEU A 139 16.59 -16.60 -14.16
CA LEU A 139 17.27 -15.35 -14.51
C LEU A 139 18.10 -15.51 -15.80
N PRO A 140 18.05 -14.53 -16.72
CA PRO A 140 18.68 -14.62 -18.04
C PRO A 140 20.17 -14.30 -17.99
N SER A 141 20.93 -15.05 -17.21
CA SER A 141 22.38 -14.89 -17.09
C SER A 141 23.02 -16.20 -16.64
N GLU A 142 24.14 -16.58 -17.23
CA GLU A 142 24.89 -17.78 -16.82
C GLU A 142 25.41 -17.67 -15.37
N GLU A 143 25.68 -16.43 -14.94
CA GLU A 143 26.26 -16.15 -13.62
C GLU A 143 25.52 -14.98 -12.99
N ILE A 144 25.10 -15.14 -11.75
CA ILE A 144 24.50 -14.09 -10.91
C ILE A 144 25.29 -13.95 -9.61
N SER A 145 25.26 -12.78 -8.99
CA SER A 145 25.87 -12.58 -7.68
C SER A 145 24.78 -12.32 -6.64
N LEU A 146 24.89 -12.98 -5.49
CA LEU A 146 24.03 -12.81 -4.34
C LEU A 146 24.82 -12.12 -3.22
N ASP A 147 24.45 -10.88 -2.94
CA ASP A 147 25.06 -10.06 -1.88
C ASP A 147 24.34 -10.33 -0.56
N ILE A 148 24.95 -11.16 0.27
CA ILE A 148 24.36 -11.60 1.54
C ILE A 148 24.32 -10.45 2.56
N ASP A 149 25.28 -9.53 2.54
CA ASP A 149 25.31 -8.40 3.47
C ASP A 149 24.08 -7.51 3.27
N ASN A 150 23.74 -7.19 2.02
CA ASN A 150 22.52 -6.46 1.70
C ASN A 150 21.25 -7.23 2.07
N LEU A 151 21.21 -8.55 1.84
CA LEU A 151 20.06 -9.37 2.26
C LEU A 151 19.89 -9.39 3.76
N ILE A 152 20.97 -9.48 4.53
CA ILE A 152 20.93 -9.42 6.00
C ILE A 152 20.39 -8.07 6.47
N LEU A 153 20.80 -6.96 5.85
CA LEU A 153 20.29 -5.63 6.16
C LEU A 153 18.77 -5.55 5.92
N ILE A 154 18.28 -6.04 4.78
CA ILE A 154 16.84 -6.08 4.46
C ILE A 154 16.10 -6.95 5.50
N ILE A 155 16.57 -8.15 5.76
CA ILE A 155 15.95 -9.09 6.71
C ILE A 155 15.94 -8.49 8.13
N SER A 156 17.02 -7.85 8.55
CA SER A 156 17.13 -7.23 9.87
C SER A 156 16.15 -6.09 10.03
N SER A 157 15.97 -5.27 9.00
CA SER A 157 14.99 -4.18 8.98
C SER A 157 13.55 -4.71 9.10
N TRP A 158 13.23 -5.78 8.38
CA TRP A 158 11.93 -6.44 8.46
C TRP A 158 11.68 -7.06 9.84
N LYS A 159 12.70 -7.75 10.41
CA LYS A 159 12.61 -8.30 11.77
C LYS A 159 12.39 -7.21 12.81
N ASN A 160 13.07 -6.08 12.69
CA ASN A 160 12.90 -4.95 13.58
C ASN A 160 11.48 -4.39 13.50
N GLU A 161 10.94 -4.18 12.29
CA GLU A 161 9.57 -3.69 12.10
C GLU A 161 8.52 -4.66 12.67
N LEU A 162 8.69 -5.98 12.43
CA LEU A 162 7.83 -7.01 13.00
C LEU A 162 7.93 -7.05 14.53
N SER A 163 9.12 -6.85 15.11
CA SER A 163 9.30 -6.77 16.56
C SER A 163 8.55 -5.58 17.16
N ILE A 164 8.63 -4.41 16.54
CA ILE A 164 7.89 -3.21 16.94
C ILE A 164 6.37 -3.47 16.91
N GLN A 165 5.90 -4.14 15.86
CA GLN A 165 4.47 -4.50 15.76
C GLN A 165 4.04 -5.50 16.83
N GLN A 166 4.86 -6.52 17.13
CA GLN A 166 4.59 -7.49 18.21
C GLN A 166 4.57 -6.82 19.58
N GLU A 167 5.49 -5.89 19.83
CA GLU A 167 5.49 -5.10 21.05
C GLU A 167 4.21 -4.28 21.18
N LEU A 168 3.80 -3.60 20.11
CA LEU A 168 2.54 -2.85 20.06
C LEU A 168 1.34 -3.76 20.36
N LEU A 169 1.24 -4.92 19.69
CA LEU A 169 0.18 -5.89 19.96
C LEU A 169 0.15 -6.33 21.43
N SER A 170 1.32 -6.58 22.03
CA SER A 170 1.41 -6.90 23.46
C SER A 170 0.86 -5.78 24.34
N LYS A 171 1.15 -4.50 24.01
CA LYS A 171 0.64 -3.35 24.75
C LYS A 171 -0.87 -3.17 24.57
N LEU A 172 -1.37 -3.30 23.32
CA LEU A 172 -2.81 -3.22 23.01
C LEU A 172 -3.61 -4.30 23.77
N ASN A 173 -3.11 -5.52 23.81
CA ASN A 173 -3.75 -6.64 24.48
C ASN A 173 -3.79 -6.52 26.03
N LYS A 174 -2.93 -5.68 26.61
CA LYS A 174 -2.95 -5.35 28.05
C LYS A 174 -3.99 -4.28 28.38
N LEU A 175 -4.55 -3.59 27.40
CA LEU A 175 -5.60 -2.61 27.64
C LEU A 175 -6.86 -3.29 28.22
N GLU A 176 -7.52 -2.59 29.13
CA GLU A 176 -8.74 -3.10 29.77
C GLU A 176 -9.84 -3.37 28.74
N ARG A 177 -10.44 -4.58 28.80
CA ARG A 177 -11.55 -4.93 27.90
C ARG A 177 -12.78 -4.10 28.23
N THR A 178 -13.29 -3.43 27.21
CA THR A 178 -14.52 -2.65 27.32
C THR A 178 -15.71 -3.59 27.46
N LYS A 179 -16.38 -3.55 28.62
CA LYS A 179 -17.49 -4.48 28.97
C LYS A 179 -18.81 -4.20 28.23
N GLN A 180 -18.93 -3.07 27.54
CA GLN A 180 -20.16 -2.74 26.83
C GLN A 180 -20.11 -3.27 25.40
N ASN A 181 -21.22 -3.89 24.97
CA ASN A 181 -21.54 -3.99 23.55
C ASN A 181 -21.70 -2.56 23.03
N ALA A 182 -20.57 -1.93 22.68
CA ALA A 182 -20.53 -0.54 22.25
C ALA A 182 -21.42 -0.26 21.03
N PHE A 183 -21.91 -1.34 20.40
CA PHE A 183 -22.60 -1.22 19.13
C PHE A 183 -23.87 -2.05 19.08
N LYS A 184 -25.00 -1.37 18.99
CA LYS A 184 -26.25 -2.02 18.57
C LYS A 184 -26.07 -2.47 17.12
N ASN A 185 -26.47 -3.72 16.82
CA ASN A 185 -26.51 -4.23 15.45
C ASN A 185 -27.20 -3.21 14.55
N THR A 186 -26.41 -2.55 13.68
CA THR A 186 -26.99 -1.65 12.69
C THR A 186 -27.70 -2.51 11.65
N GLU A 187 -29.03 -2.41 11.58
CA GLU A 187 -29.85 -3.10 10.59
C GLU A 187 -29.25 -2.92 9.19
N LYS A 188 -29.07 -4.03 8.46
CA LYS A 188 -28.72 -3.99 7.05
C LYS A 188 -29.86 -3.35 6.26
N LYS A 189 -29.80 -2.04 6.01
CA LYS A 189 -30.79 -1.36 5.20
C LYS A 189 -30.73 -1.86 3.75
N SER A 190 -31.91 -1.95 3.12
CA SER A 190 -32.08 -2.44 1.75
C SER A 190 -31.23 -1.66 0.73
N THR A 191 -30.63 -2.37 -0.23
CA THR A 191 -29.88 -1.78 -1.37
C THR A 191 -30.81 -1.30 -2.51
N LYS A 192 -32.10 -1.55 -2.44
CA LYS A 192 -33.07 -1.31 -3.53
C LYS A 192 -33.16 0.13 -4.05
N ASN A 193 -32.64 1.11 -3.29
CA ASN A 193 -32.73 2.53 -3.64
C ASN A 193 -31.36 3.18 -3.87
N LEU A 194 -30.30 2.39 -3.96
CA LEU A 194 -28.98 2.91 -4.26
C LEU A 194 -28.84 3.20 -5.75
N ILE A 195 -28.33 4.38 -6.06
CA ILE A 195 -27.97 4.76 -7.42
C ILE A 195 -26.50 5.12 -7.45
N LYS A 196 -25.84 4.74 -8.55
CA LYS A 196 -24.48 5.15 -8.93
C LYS A 196 -24.61 6.10 -10.11
N ILE A 197 -23.96 7.24 -10.04
CA ILE A 197 -23.88 8.25 -11.11
C ILE A 197 -22.42 8.42 -11.46
N GLU A 198 -22.05 8.23 -12.72
CA GLU A 198 -20.72 8.51 -13.24
C GLU A 198 -20.73 9.83 -14.00
N LYS A 199 -19.73 10.65 -13.78
CA LYS A 199 -19.55 11.95 -14.45
C LYS A 199 -18.09 12.18 -14.78
N LYS A 200 -17.86 13.06 -15.76
CA LYS A 200 -16.52 13.56 -16.12
C LYS A 200 -16.40 15.00 -15.64
N ILE A 201 -15.28 15.32 -15.00
CA ILE A 201 -14.94 16.67 -14.56
C ILE A 201 -13.89 17.24 -15.52
N TYR A 202 -14.22 18.38 -16.10
CA TYR A 202 -13.31 19.18 -16.93
C TYR A 202 -12.63 20.20 -16.05
N ALA A 203 -11.32 20.14 -15.96
CA ALA A 203 -10.53 21.02 -15.11
C ALA A 203 -9.34 21.61 -15.90
N PRO A 204 -9.02 22.90 -15.72
CA PRO A 204 -7.98 23.58 -16.50
C PRO A 204 -6.58 22.95 -16.39
N HIS A 205 -6.29 22.26 -15.30
CA HIS A 205 -5.01 21.59 -15.05
C HIS A 205 -4.91 20.21 -15.70
N ARG A 206 -5.98 19.73 -16.37
CA ARG A 206 -6.03 18.43 -17.02
C ARG A 206 -6.26 18.58 -18.52
N VAL A 207 -5.44 17.91 -19.33
CA VAL A 207 -5.63 17.84 -20.79
C VAL A 207 -6.90 17.04 -21.15
N LYS A 208 -7.16 15.96 -20.40
CA LYS A 208 -8.36 15.14 -20.55
C LYS A 208 -9.15 15.20 -19.23
N PRO A 209 -10.49 15.13 -19.28
CA PRO A 209 -11.29 15.09 -18.06
C PRO A 209 -10.95 13.86 -17.24
N PHE A 210 -11.11 13.97 -15.91
CA PHE A 210 -11.05 12.83 -15.01
C PHE A 210 -12.45 12.37 -14.62
N GLU A 211 -12.56 11.13 -14.19
CA GLU A 211 -13.83 10.52 -13.86
C GLU A 211 -14.14 10.62 -12.37
N ILE A 212 -15.42 10.74 -12.06
CA ILE A 212 -15.96 10.64 -10.71
C ILE A 212 -17.14 9.69 -10.70
N ALA A 213 -17.37 9.04 -9.56
CA ALA A 213 -18.53 8.22 -9.34
C ALA A 213 -19.21 8.59 -8.01
N ILE A 214 -20.52 8.80 -8.03
CA ILE A 214 -21.32 9.22 -6.87
C ILE A 214 -22.27 8.09 -6.50
N TRP A 215 -22.20 7.61 -5.27
CA TRP A 215 -23.21 6.72 -4.69
C TRP A 215 -24.12 7.50 -3.77
N LYS A 216 -25.42 7.38 -3.97
CA LYS A 216 -26.42 8.00 -3.10
C LYS A 216 -27.68 7.15 -3.00
N ASN A 217 -28.47 7.37 -1.96
CA ASN A 217 -29.78 6.76 -1.81
C ASN A 217 -30.85 7.69 -2.37
N ASN A 218 -31.65 7.22 -3.32
CA ASN A 218 -32.66 8.03 -4.01
C ASN A 218 -33.88 8.40 -3.15
N LYS A 219 -34.07 7.73 -2.00
CA LYS A 219 -35.23 7.93 -1.11
C LYS A 219 -34.94 8.75 0.15
N THR A 220 -33.69 9.10 0.41
CA THR A 220 -33.34 9.87 1.60
C THR A 220 -33.38 11.36 1.30
N ASN A 221 -34.00 12.14 2.19
CA ASN A 221 -33.73 13.57 2.25
C ASN A 221 -32.24 13.76 2.49
N PHE A 222 -31.58 14.56 1.64
CA PHE A 222 -30.16 14.82 1.74
C PHE A 222 -29.91 15.80 2.92
N ASP A 223 -29.94 15.27 4.14
CA ASP A 223 -29.60 16.01 5.35
C ASP A 223 -28.17 15.78 5.80
N LYS A 224 -27.44 14.94 5.06
CA LYS A 224 -26.06 14.55 5.35
C LYS A 224 -25.09 15.12 4.31
N GLU A 225 -23.90 15.46 4.79
CA GLU A 225 -22.85 16.05 3.98
C GLU A 225 -22.32 15.06 2.94
N LEU A 226 -21.81 15.61 1.85
CA LEU A 226 -21.10 14.84 0.82
C LEU A 226 -19.78 14.34 1.38
N ILE A 227 -19.54 13.04 1.26
CA ILE A 227 -18.23 12.45 1.48
C ILE A 227 -17.47 12.44 0.16
N ILE A 228 -16.25 12.93 0.14
CA ILE A 228 -15.35 12.89 -1.03
C ILE A 228 -14.24 11.91 -0.72
N PHE A 229 -14.20 10.80 -1.47
CA PHE A 229 -13.22 9.74 -1.29
C PHE A 229 -12.12 9.80 -2.34
N MET A 230 -10.89 9.73 -1.88
CA MET A 230 -9.68 9.71 -2.71
C MET A 230 -8.96 8.36 -2.52
N PRO A 231 -8.85 7.53 -3.57
CA PRO A 231 -8.08 6.29 -3.54
C PRO A 231 -6.58 6.53 -3.31
N GLY A 232 -5.88 5.48 -2.90
CA GLY A 232 -4.42 5.47 -2.79
C GLY A 232 -3.73 5.57 -4.15
N LEU A 233 -2.41 5.44 -4.14
CA LEU A 233 -1.60 5.36 -5.35
C LEU A 233 -1.90 4.03 -6.06
N GLY A 234 -2.17 4.06 -7.37
CA GLY A 234 -2.60 2.89 -8.13
C GLY A 234 -4.02 2.39 -7.79
N GLY A 235 -4.76 3.11 -6.93
CA GLY A 235 -6.10 2.70 -6.53
C GLY A 235 -7.17 3.09 -7.54
N GLU A 236 -8.18 2.24 -7.68
CA GLU A 236 -9.36 2.45 -8.53
C GLU A 236 -10.62 2.67 -7.70
N ILE A 237 -11.61 3.35 -8.29
CA ILE A 237 -12.94 3.55 -7.67
C ILE A 237 -13.58 2.20 -7.30
N ASN A 238 -13.44 1.20 -8.18
CA ASN A 238 -14.06 -0.12 -7.99
C ASN A 238 -13.56 -0.85 -6.74
N ASN A 239 -12.31 -0.65 -6.36
CA ASN A 239 -11.70 -1.25 -5.17
C ASN A 239 -12.38 -0.82 -3.87
N PHE A 240 -13.06 0.33 -3.89
CA PHE A 240 -13.73 0.93 -2.73
C PHE A 240 -15.27 0.98 -2.87
N LYS A 241 -15.84 0.31 -3.87
CA LYS A 241 -17.29 0.23 -4.08
C LYS A 241 -18.06 -0.23 -2.82
N TRP A 242 -17.44 -1.07 -2.00
CA TRP A 242 -18.03 -1.56 -0.75
C TRP A 242 -18.37 -0.42 0.21
N ILE A 243 -17.47 0.55 0.42
CA ILE A 243 -17.72 1.69 1.32
C ILE A 243 -18.75 2.65 0.71
N GLY A 244 -18.73 2.81 -0.63
CA GLY A 244 -19.74 3.57 -1.37
C GLY A 244 -21.16 3.06 -1.11
N ASN A 245 -21.35 1.75 -1.27
CA ASN A 245 -22.62 1.10 -1.01
C ASN A 245 -23.04 1.22 0.46
N GLU A 246 -22.10 1.06 1.39
CA GLU A 246 -22.39 1.01 2.82
C GLU A 246 -22.79 2.38 3.37
N LEU A 247 -22.08 3.44 2.97
CA LEU A 247 -22.38 4.80 3.40
C LEU A 247 -23.63 5.34 2.74
N ALA A 248 -23.82 5.11 1.43
CA ALA A 248 -24.99 5.54 0.71
C ALA A 248 -26.29 4.88 1.25
N ARG A 249 -26.24 3.60 1.63
CA ARG A 249 -27.38 2.93 2.30
C ARG A 249 -27.81 3.62 3.59
N ARG A 250 -26.86 4.21 4.30
CA ARG A 250 -27.09 4.96 5.55
C ARG A 250 -27.38 6.42 5.32
N GLY A 251 -27.54 6.83 4.05
CA GLY A 251 -27.95 8.18 3.65
C GLY A 251 -26.80 9.17 3.51
N TRP A 252 -25.54 8.72 3.58
CA TRP A 252 -24.37 9.54 3.29
C TRP A 252 -24.06 9.47 1.79
N PRO A 253 -24.25 10.55 1.01
CA PRO A 253 -23.78 10.57 -0.37
C PRO A 253 -22.26 10.54 -0.37
N ILE A 254 -21.66 9.72 -1.23
CA ILE A 254 -20.23 9.61 -1.35
C ILE A 254 -19.80 9.70 -2.82
N LEU A 255 -18.80 10.53 -3.07
CA LEU A 255 -18.19 10.77 -4.37
C LEU A 255 -16.76 10.24 -4.34
N PHE A 256 -16.39 9.47 -5.33
CA PHE A 256 -15.04 8.97 -5.56
C PHE A 256 -14.40 9.74 -6.71
N ILE A 257 -13.14 10.12 -6.55
CA ILE A 257 -12.34 10.76 -7.58
C ILE A 257 -11.40 9.73 -8.19
N ASP A 258 -11.41 9.58 -9.52
CA ASP A 258 -10.39 8.86 -10.25
C ASP A 258 -9.25 9.82 -10.61
N HIS A 259 -8.14 9.70 -9.87
CA HIS A 259 -6.99 10.59 -10.05
C HIS A 259 -6.10 10.10 -11.21
N ARG A 260 -6.46 10.47 -12.44
CA ARG A 260 -5.66 10.16 -13.62
C ARG A 260 -4.19 10.58 -13.43
N GLY A 261 -3.25 9.75 -13.89
CA GLY A 261 -1.81 9.93 -13.70
C GLY A 261 -1.26 9.33 -12.40
N SER A 262 -2.15 8.82 -11.54
CA SER A 262 -1.79 8.08 -10.33
C SER A 262 -2.79 6.96 -9.96
N ASN A 263 -3.70 6.63 -10.88
CA ASN A 263 -4.59 5.48 -10.84
C ASN A 263 -3.93 4.25 -11.49
N LEU A 264 -4.61 3.10 -11.50
CA LEU A 264 -4.07 1.85 -12.04
C LEU A 264 -3.80 1.94 -13.54
N GLU A 265 -4.69 2.56 -14.32
CA GLU A 265 -4.52 2.74 -15.77
C GLU A 265 -3.19 3.44 -16.09
N SER A 266 -2.90 4.55 -15.41
CA SER A 266 -1.65 5.29 -15.59
C SER A 266 -0.42 4.48 -15.21
N PHE A 267 -0.54 3.61 -14.20
CA PHE A 267 0.53 2.69 -13.84
C PHE A 267 0.81 1.67 -14.94
N ILE A 268 -0.23 1.10 -15.52
CA ILE A 268 -0.11 0.14 -16.64
C ILE A 268 0.51 0.84 -17.86
N GLU A 269 0.08 2.06 -18.20
CA GLU A 269 0.64 2.84 -19.31
C GLU A 269 2.14 3.09 -19.14
N VAL A 270 2.60 3.35 -17.91
CA VAL A 270 4.03 3.47 -17.58
C VAL A 270 4.76 2.14 -17.76
N LEU A 271 4.17 1.03 -17.29
CA LEU A 271 4.75 -0.30 -17.41
C LEU A 271 4.87 -0.75 -18.87
N ASP A 272 3.90 -0.36 -19.70
CA ASP A 272 3.90 -0.62 -21.15
C ASP A 272 4.86 0.31 -21.94
N GLY A 273 5.56 1.22 -21.25
CA GLY A 273 6.45 2.20 -21.89
C GLY A 273 5.75 3.25 -22.73
N LYS A 274 4.42 3.37 -22.60
CA LYS A 274 3.61 4.35 -23.34
C LYS A 274 3.66 5.75 -22.74
N GLU A 275 3.92 5.84 -21.45
CA GLU A 275 4.17 7.09 -20.73
C GLU A 275 5.45 6.98 -19.92
N THR A 276 6.16 8.10 -19.79
CA THR A 276 7.25 8.20 -18.82
C THR A 276 6.66 8.16 -17.41
N ILE A 277 7.35 7.48 -16.49
CA ILE A 277 6.97 7.45 -15.08
C ILE A 277 6.55 8.85 -14.66
N PRO A 278 5.44 9.05 -13.93
CA PRO A 278 5.22 10.28 -13.19
C PRO A 278 6.36 10.39 -12.14
N GLY A 279 7.56 10.67 -12.64
CA GLY A 279 8.76 10.85 -11.83
C GLY A 279 8.75 12.21 -11.17
N SER A 280 7.81 13.06 -11.56
CA SER A 280 7.62 14.35 -10.94
C SER A 280 6.61 14.21 -9.80
N ALA A 281 6.88 14.86 -8.69
CA ALA A 281 5.97 15.03 -7.57
C ALA A 281 4.63 15.72 -7.96
N ASP A 282 4.47 16.09 -9.23
CA ASP A 282 3.31 16.78 -9.78
C ASP A 282 1.98 16.06 -9.55
N PHE A 283 1.99 14.73 -9.43
CA PHE A 283 0.76 14.00 -9.17
C PHE A 283 0.10 14.40 -7.82
N PHE A 284 0.88 14.84 -6.84
CA PHE A 284 0.32 15.40 -5.60
C PHE A 284 -0.46 16.69 -5.87
N LEU A 285 0.13 17.60 -6.67
CA LEU A 285 -0.53 18.85 -7.06
C LEU A 285 -1.78 18.57 -7.90
N TYR A 286 -1.71 17.61 -8.82
CA TYR A 286 -2.86 17.23 -9.62
C TYR A 286 -3.99 16.66 -8.75
N ARG A 287 -3.70 15.84 -7.75
CA ARG A 287 -4.71 15.33 -6.82
C ARG A 287 -5.37 16.43 -6.00
N ILE A 288 -4.60 17.41 -5.51
CA ILE A 288 -5.12 18.58 -4.81
C ILE A 288 -6.04 19.39 -5.74
N LYS A 289 -5.59 19.68 -6.97
CA LYS A 289 -6.39 20.43 -7.95
C LYS A 289 -7.63 19.65 -8.43
N ASP A 290 -7.57 18.32 -8.54
CA ASP A 290 -8.75 17.49 -8.82
C ASP A 290 -9.78 17.64 -7.71
N LEU A 291 -9.35 17.57 -6.44
CA LEU A 291 -10.21 17.80 -5.29
C LEU A 291 -10.83 19.20 -5.34
N GLU A 292 -10.05 20.24 -5.61
CA GLU A 292 -10.55 21.63 -5.74
C GLU A 292 -11.59 21.74 -6.86
N ALA A 293 -11.37 21.09 -8.00
CA ALA A 293 -12.33 21.08 -9.11
C ALA A 293 -13.65 20.39 -8.73
N VAL A 294 -13.59 19.28 -8.00
CA VAL A 294 -14.76 18.57 -7.48
C VAL A 294 -15.50 19.43 -6.46
N LEU A 295 -14.80 20.08 -5.53
CA LEU A 295 -15.41 20.99 -4.55
C LEU A 295 -16.10 22.15 -5.21
N LYS A 296 -15.48 22.76 -6.23
CA LYS A 296 -16.09 23.84 -7.01
C LYS A 296 -17.34 23.39 -7.77
N ALA A 297 -17.32 22.21 -8.39
CA ALA A 297 -18.49 21.63 -9.03
C ALA A 297 -19.62 21.35 -8.02
N HIS A 298 -19.28 20.89 -6.81
CA HIS A 298 -20.23 20.71 -5.72
C HIS A 298 -20.83 22.05 -5.28
N GLU A 299 -20.03 23.09 -5.09
CA GLU A 299 -20.48 24.44 -4.74
C GLU A 299 -21.40 25.03 -5.81
N ASN A 300 -21.16 24.73 -7.08
CA ASN A 300 -22.01 25.13 -8.21
C ASN A 300 -23.34 24.32 -8.28
N GLY A 301 -23.54 23.32 -7.40
CA GLY A 301 -24.74 22.48 -7.40
C GLY A 301 -24.79 21.40 -8.48
N GLU A 302 -23.67 21.13 -9.19
CA GLU A 302 -23.62 20.20 -10.35
C GLU A 302 -23.96 18.75 -9.98
N PHE A 303 -23.89 18.39 -8.70
CA PHE A 303 -24.20 17.04 -8.21
C PHE A 303 -25.64 16.88 -7.69
N GLY A 304 -26.39 17.99 -7.58
CA GLY A 304 -27.74 17.98 -7.02
C GLY A 304 -27.76 17.49 -5.56
N LEU A 305 -26.73 17.84 -4.80
CA LEU A 305 -26.56 17.55 -3.37
C LEU A 305 -26.52 18.87 -2.59
N PRO A 306 -26.94 18.87 -1.30
CA PRO A 306 -26.87 20.07 -0.48
C PRO A 306 -25.45 20.64 -0.44
N ASN A 307 -25.31 21.93 -0.70
CA ASN A 307 -24.04 22.64 -0.71
C ASN A 307 -23.70 23.16 0.69
N ASN A 308 -23.48 22.21 1.61
CA ASN A 308 -23.07 22.50 2.99
C ASN A 308 -21.56 22.22 3.14
N SER A 309 -21.14 21.89 4.36
CA SER A 309 -19.84 21.28 4.64
C SER A 309 -19.71 19.91 3.94
N TYR A 310 -18.51 19.43 3.79
CA TYR A 310 -18.18 18.13 3.21
C TYR A 310 -17.28 17.34 4.15
N ILE A 311 -17.14 16.04 3.90
CA ILE A 311 -16.25 15.15 4.63
C ILE A 311 -15.18 14.68 3.65
N LEU A 312 -13.92 14.80 4.02
CA LEU A 312 -12.82 14.23 3.24
C LEU A 312 -12.53 12.81 3.73
N MET A 313 -12.41 11.89 2.80
CA MET A 313 -12.07 10.51 3.08
C MET A 313 -11.01 10.02 2.09
N GLY A 314 -10.09 9.18 2.53
CA GLY A 314 -9.12 8.61 1.62
C GLY A 314 -8.41 7.39 2.18
N HIS A 315 -7.74 6.69 1.27
CA HIS A 315 -6.86 5.56 1.59
C HIS A 315 -5.43 5.91 1.22
N SER A 316 -4.48 5.61 2.10
CA SER A 316 -3.03 5.76 1.81
C SER A 316 -2.71 7.19 1.31
N LEU A 317 -2.20 7.34 0.09
CA LEU A 317 -1.96 8.65 -0.53
C LEU A 317 -3.21 9.54 -0.54
N GLY A 318 -4.40 8.98 -0.76
CA GLY A 318 -5.65 9.74 -0.69
C GLY A 318 -5.93 10.29 0.70
N ALA A 319 -5.58 9.55 1.76
CA ALA A 319 -5.66 10.03 3.14
C ALA A 319 -4.66 11.17 3.40
N LEU A 320 -3.42 11.03 2.89
CA LEU A 320 -2.42 12.10 2.97
C LEU A 320 -2.90 13.37 2.25
N ILE A 321 -3.50 13.26 1.06
CA ILE A 321 -4.06 14.41 0.34
C ILE A 321 -5.17 15.10 1.16
N ALA A 322 -6.05 14.34 1.80
CA ALA A 322 -7.09 14.90 2.67
C ALA A 322 -6.47 15.70 3.84
N LEU A 323 -5.43 15.16 4.47
CA LEU A 323 -4.70 15.81 5.56
C LEU A 323 -3.93 17.04 5.07
N LEU A 324 -3.25 16.98 3.93
CA LEU A 324 -2.53 18.11 3.33
C LEU A 324 -3.49 19.24 2.94
N TYR A 325 -4.66 18.88 2.40
CA TYR A 325 -5.65 19.87 1.98
C TYR A 325 -6.21 20.67 3.16
N GLU A 326 -6.50 20.04 4.29
CA GLU A 326 -7.03 20.70 5.49
C GLU A 326 -5.91 21.20 6.43
N GLY A 327 -4.72 20.64 6.36
CA GLY A 327 -3.60 20.92 7.25
C GLY A 327 -2.71 22.09 6.82
N LYS A 328 -1.62 22.23 7.54
CA LYS A 328 -0.50 23.10 7.16
C LYS A 328 0.34 22.45 6.07
N LYS A 329 1.08 23.27 5.32
CA LYS A 329 2.12 22.78 4.41
C LYS A 329 3.11 21.86 5.15
N PRO A 330 3.83 20.99 4.45
CA PRO A 330 4.93 20.22 5.01
C PRO A 330 5.94 21.12 5.74
N THR A 331 6.67 20.53 6.67
CA THR A 331 7.77 21.25 7.36
C THR A 331 8.79 21.78 6.35
N ASP A 332 9.33 22.97 6.61
CA ASP A 332 10.39 23.54 5.76
C ASP A 332 11.69 22.71 5.82
N GLN A 333 11.84 21.81 6.81
CA GLN A 333 12.96 20.87 6.96
C GLN A 333 12.72 19.53 6.27
N LEU A 334 11.70 19.40 5.39
CA LEU A 334 11.33 18.12 4.80
C LEU A 334 12.49 17.50 3.99
N GLU A 335 13.20 18.31 3.22
CA GLU A 335 14.35 17.86 2.41
C GLU A 335 15.45 17.24 3.29
N GLU A 336 15.90 17.96 4.34
CA GLU A 336 16.90 17.48 5.29
C GLU A 336 16.47 16.17 5.98
N LYS A 337 15.20 16.09 6.39
CA LYS A 337 14.64 14.88 6.99
C LYS A 337 14.59 13.72 6.00
N CYS A 338 14.35 14.01 4.74
CA CYS A 338 14.36 13.01 3.67
C CYS A 338 15.77 12.47 3.40
N ASP A 339 16.77 13.32 3.33
CA ASP A 339 18.16 12.89 3.16
C ASP A 339 18.57 11.92 4.27
N SER A 340 18.20 12.25 5.51
CA SER A 340 18.44 11.35 6.64
C SER A 340 17.64 10.06 6.56
N ALA A 341 16.33 10.14 6.21
CA ALA A 341 15.43 8.99 6.20
C ALA A 341 15.70 8.01 5.05
N LEU A 342 16.31 8.49 3.95
CA LEU A 342 16.62 7.69 2.75
C LEU A 342 18.06 7.20 2.72
N LYS A 343 18.95 7.69 3.58
CA LYS A 343 20.37 7.31 3.62
C LYS A 343 20.55 5.81 3.87
N ASP A 344 19.75 5.25 4.79
CA ASP A 344 19.75 3.83 5.15
C ASP A 344 18.38 3.22 4.84
N PHE A 345 17.86 3.52 3.63
CA PHE A 345 16.51 3.14 3.26
C PHE A 345 16.37 1.62 3.18
N ALA A 346 15.82 1.05 4.24
CA ALA A 346 15.31 -0.30 4.22
C ALA A 346 13.95 -0.31 3.49
N VAL A 347 13.65 -1.39 2.78
CA VAL A 347 12.37 -1.59 2.03
C VAL A 347 11.14 -1.57 2.96
N THR A 348 11.35 -1.40 4.25
CA THR A 348 10.31 -1.17 5.25
C THR A 348 9.90 0.31 5.25
N ASN A 349 8.60 0.59 5.37
CA ASN A 349 8.05 1.93 5.34
C ASN A 349 8.24 2.68 4.00
N LEU A 350 7.72 2.10 2.93
CA LEU A 350 7.75 2.66 1.57
C LEU A 350 7.09 4.05 1.47
N SER A 351 6.24 4.42 2.43
CA SER A 351 5.60 5.74 2.45
C SER A 351 6.59 6.90 2.56
N LYS A 352 7.79 6.68 3.12
CA LYS A 352 8.84 7.72 3.20
C LYS A 352 9.24 8.24 1.82
N LEU A 353 9.28 7.36 0.82
CA LEU A 353 9.58 7.76 -0.56
C LEU A 353 8.55 8.75 -1.10
N LEU A 354 7.26 8.48 -0.87
CA LEU A 354 6.18 9.38 -1.28
C LEU A 354 6.25 10.72 -0.51
N GLN A 355 6.55 10.67 0.78
CA GLN A 355 6.71 11.89 1.57
C GLN A 355 7.85 12.77 1.07
N CYS A 356 8.96 12.15 0.67
CA CYS A 356 10.12 12.88 0.18
C CYS A 356 9.88 13.54 -1.18
N GLN A 357 9.04 12.97 -2.04
CA GLN A 357 8.64 13.66 -3.27
C GLN A 357 7.90 14.98 -3.01
N LEU A 358 7.29 15.15 -1.84
CA LEU A 358 6.63 16.42 -1.48
C LEU A 358 7.61 17.59 -1.31
N SER A 359 8.91 17.36 -1.09
CA SER A 359 9.92 18.42 -1.05
C SER A 359 10.15 19.09 -2.41
N GLU A 360 9.81 18.39 -3.50
CA GLU A 360 10.02 18.85 -4.87
C GLU A 360 8.92 19.79 -5.39
N ILE A 361 7.79 19.92 -4.65
CA ILE A 361 6.63 20.68 -5.12
C ILE A 361 6.38 21.94 -4.29
N PRO A 362 6.01 23.05 -4.96
CA PRO A 362 5.53 24.23 -4.28
C PRO A 362 4.10 23.98 -3.76
N PHE A 363 3.91 23.98 -2.45
CA PHE A 363 2.56 23.89 -1.88
C PHE A 363 1.80 25.18 -2.14
N PRO A 364 0.58 25.11 -2.71
CA PRO A 364 -0.25 26.28 -2.92
C PRO A 364 -0.58 26.94 -1.56
N LYS A 365 -0.62 28.27 -1.55
CA LYS A 365 -1.16 29.00 -0.40
C LYS A 365 -2.64 28.62 -0.27
N LYS A 366 -3.05 28.24 0.92
CA LYS A 366 -4.43 27.87 1.21
C LYS A 366 -5.33 29.09 1.05
N ASN A 367 -6.18 29.08 0.02
CA ASN A 367 -7.09 30.20 -0.28
C ASN A 367 -8.53 29.95 0.21
N ASN A 368 -8.85 28.75 0.73
CA ASN A 368 -10.21 28.41 1.13
C ASN A 368 -10.34 28.30 2.66
N PRO A 369 -11.41 28.87 3.25
CA PRO A 369 -11.75 28.57 4.63
C PRO A 369 -12.03 27.08 4.75
N ASN A 370 -11.53 26.45 5.82
CA ASN A 370 -11.78 25.06 6.15
C ASN A 370 -13.29 24.79 6.21
N ARG A 371 -13.83 24.08 5.22
CA ARG A 371 -15.25 23.72 5.14
C ARG A 371 -15.47 22.22 5.37
N ALA A 372 -14.43 21.43 5.51
CA ALA A 372 -14.57 20.05 5.91
C ALA A 372 -15.14 19.98 7.34
N SER A 373 -16.13 19.12 7.54
CA SER A 373 -16.70 18.84 8.86
C SER A 373 -15.97 17.72 9.59
N ALA A 374 -15.34 16.82 8.84
CA ALA A 374 -14.51 15.72 9.36
C ALA A 374 -13.55 15.19 8.30
N ILE A 375 -12.53 14.44 8.77
CA ILE A 375 -11.62 13.65 7.92
C ILE A 375 -11.69 12.19 8.36
N VAL A 376 -11.67 11.26 7.38
CA VAL A 376 -11.48 9.82 7.61
C VAL A 376 -10.33 9.32 6.77
N GLY A 377 -9.29 8.82 7.39
CA GLY A 377 -8.09 8.32 6.71
C GLY A 377 -7.83 6.84 6.99
N PHE A 378 -7.79 6.03 5.94
CA PHE A 378 -7.30 4.65 6.02
C PHE A 378 -5.80 4.61 5.75
N ASN A 379 -5.05 3.91 6.60
CA ASN A 379 -3.63 3.63 6.39
C ASN A 379 -2.84 4.90 6.02
N SER A 380 -3.07 5.99 6.78
CA SER A 380 -2.47 7.30 6.54
C SER A 380 -0.98 7.31 6.89
N PHE A 381 -0.26 8.30 6.37
CA PHE A 381 1.15 8.50 6.65
C PHE A 381 1.50 9.99 6.57
N GLY A 382 2.69 10.39 7.03
CA GLY A 382 3.10 11.79 7.06
C GLY A 382 4.09 12.12 8.17
N SER A 383 4.83 11.13 8.66
CA SER A 383 5.79 11.29 9.77
C SER A 383 6.92 12.28 9.47
N LEU A 384 7.32 12.38 8.19
CA LEU A 384 8.31 13.35 7.72
C LEU A 384 7.67 14.71 7.41
N VAL A 385 6.41 14.68 6.94
CA VAL A 385 5.63 15.87 6.57
C VAL A 385 5.32 16.71 7.82
N TRP A 386 4.87 16.04 8.90
CA TRP A 386 4.59 16.64 10.20
C TRP A 386 5.33 15.86 11.29
N PRO A 387 6.62 16.16 11.53
CA PRO A 387 7.36 15.53 12.60
C PRO A 387 6.74 15.85 13.97
N LYS A 388 7.11 15.09 15.01
CA LYS A 388 6.47 15.12 16.34
C LYS A 388 6.34 16.54 16.94
N GLU A 389 7.25 17.42 16.58
CA GLU A 389 7.29 18.82 17.05
C GLU A 389 6.30 19.73 16.30
N ASN A 390 5.78 19.29 15.18
CA ASN A 390 4.95 20.10 14.29
C ASN A 390 3.50 19.60 14.27
N SER A 391 2.58 20.47 14.68
CA SER A 391 1.14 20.20 14.50
C SER A 391 0.75 20.30 13.04
N THR A 392 -0.12 19.38 12.57
CA THR A 392 -0.74 19.44 11.24
C THR A 392 -1.54 20.73 11.00
N GLY A 393 -1.98 21.40 12.07
CA GLY A 393 -2.89 22.55 11.99
C GLY A 393 -4.34 22.17 11.65
N ILE A 394 -4.65 20.88 11.51
CA ILE A 394 -5.99 20.36 11.28
C ILE A 394 -6.83 20.57 12.54
N LYS A 395 -7.98 21.25 12.38
CA LYS A 395 -8.88 21.57 13.48
C LYS A 395 -10.15 20.71 13.48
N VAL A 396 -10.45 20.06 12.36
CA VAL A 396 -11.64 19.24 12.22
C VAL A 396 -11.45 17.87 12.85
N PRO A 397 -12.53 17.25 13.38
CA PRO A 397 -12.48 15.89 13.90
C PRO A 397 -11.96 14.91 12.84
N THR A 398 -11.04 14.05 13.25
CA THR A 398 -10.38 13.11 12.34
C THR A 398 -10.47 11.69 12.91
N LEU A 399 -10.93 10.75 12.08
CA LEU A 399 -10.86 9.31 12.33
C LEU A 399 -9.75 8.71 11.45
N LEU A 400 -8.70 8.19 12.07
CA LEU A 400 -7.74 7.34 11.36
C LEU A 400 -8.10 5.87 11.58
N ILE A 401 -7.88 5.05 10.54
CA ILE A 401 -8.11 3.62 10.55
C ILE A 401 -6.84 2.95 10.04
N GLY A 402 -6.27 2.05 10.82
CA GLY A 402 -5.06 1.34 10.47
C GLY A 402 -5.04 -0.09 10.99
N GLY A 403 -4.13 -0.87 10.46
CA GLY A 403 -3.95 -2.26 10.81
C GLY A 403 -2.55 -2.57 11.34
N THR A 404 -2.47 -3.54 12.25
CA THR A 404 -1.20 -3.92 12.87
C THR A 404 -0.23 -4.62 11.93
N TYR A 405 -0.69 -5.08 10.75
CA TYR A 405 0.14 -5.70 9.70
C TYR A 405 0.41 -4.77 8.51
N ASP A 406 0.25 -3.45 8.68
CA ASP A 406 0.58 -2.48 7.64
C ASP A 406 2.10 -2.26 7.56
N LEU A 407 2.73 -2.84 6.54
CA LEU A 407 4.17 -2.72 6.27
C LEU A 407 4.50 -1.56 5.30
N ILE A 408 3.49 -0.99 4.65
CA ILE A 408 3.65 0.14 3.71
C ILE A 408 3.67 1.47 4.48
N THR A 409 2.72 1.62 5.40
CA THR A 409 2.59 2.75 6.32
C THR A 409 2.54 2.23 7.75
N PRO A 410 3.68 1.76 8.32
CA PRO A 410 3.71 1.07 9.60
C PRO A 410 3.05 1.87 10.72
N LEU A 411 2.23 1.20 11.52
CA LEU A 411 1.35 1.83 12.49
C LEU A 411 2.10 2.76 13.46
N MET A 412 3.20 2.27 14.05
CA MET A 412 4.00 3.02 15.02
C MET A 412 4.80 4.15 14.36
N ASN A 413 5.44 3.85 13.22
CA ASN A 413 6.40 4.74 12.60
C ASN A 413 5.76 5.80 11.71
N GLU A 414 4.54 5.58 11.23
CA GLU A 414 3.80 6.50 10.36
C GLU A 414 2.48 6.94 10.97
N GLN A 415 1.53 6.03 11.15
CA GLN A 415 0.15 6.38 11.43
C GLN A 415 -0.01 7.03 12.82
N PHE A 416 0.67 6.51 13.85
CA PHE A 416 0.68 7.14 15.16
C PHE A 416 1.35 8.51 15.13
N ARG A 417 2.43 8.66 14.35
CA ARG A 417 3.12 9.95 14.22
C ARG A 417 2.19 11.03 13.67
N VAL A 418 1.41 10.68 12.63
CA VAL A 418 0.39 11.58 12.09
C VAL A 418 -0.68 11.88 13.13
N PHE A 419 -1.16 10.84 13.85
CA PHE A 419 -2.20 11.03 14.87
C PHE A 419 -1.74 11.94 16.02
N TYR A 420 -0.48 11.86 16.43
CA TYR A 420 0.10 12.77 17.43
C TYR A 420 0.12 14.24 16.96
N ALA A 421 0.28 14.45 15.68
CA ALA A 421 0.28 15.78 15.11
C ALA A 421 -1.12 16.40 14.96
N LEU A 422 -2.20 15.60 15.19
CA LEU A 422 -3.60 16.05 15.20
C LEU A 422 -3.98 16.56 16.58
N ASN A 423 -4.59 17.74 16.65
CA ASN A 423 -4.92 18.38 17.93
C ASN A 423 -6.43 18.72 18.02
N ASN A 424 -7.28 17.69 18.01
CA ASN A 424 -8.71 17.84 18.25
C ASN A 424 -9.16 16.74 19.23
N PRO A 425 -9.88 17.06 20.33
CA PRO A 425 -10.29 16.07 21.33
C PRO A 425 -11.28 15.03 20.81
N LEU A 426 -11.92 15.31 19.67
CA LEU A 426 -12.84 14.37 19.01
C LEU A 426 -12.13 13.39 18.09
N ASN A 427 -10.80 13.50 17.91
CA ASN A 427 -10.04 12.57 17.09
C ASN A 427 -10.10 11.16 17.66
N ARG A 428 -10.19 10.18 16.75
CA ARG A 428 -10.14 8.75 17.11
C ARG A 428 -9.24 7.99 16.15
N PHE A 429 -8.63 6.95 16.67
CA PHE A 429 -7.86 6.01 15.89
C PHE A 429 -8.41 4.60 16.06
N LEU A 430 -8.95 4.03 14.98
CA LEU A 430 -9.37 2.64 14.93
C LEU A 430 -8.18 1.78 14.50
N ILE A 431 -7.70 0.94 15.41
CA ILE A 431 -6.67 -0.06 15.15
C ILE A 431 -7.36 -1.40 15.02
N ILE A 432 -7.13 -2.11 13.92
CA ILE A 432 -7.68 -3.45 13.67
C ILE A 432 -6.51 -4.43 13.66
N GLU A 433 -6.53 -5.39 14.60
CA GLU A 433 -5.47 -6.39 14.67
C GLU A 433 -5.50 -7.30 13.46
N GLY A 434 -4.33 -7.56 12.91
CA GLY A 434 -4.18 -8.38 11.71
C GLY A 434 -4.54 -7.72 10.39
N ALA A 435 -5.11 -6.51 10.37
CA ALA A 435 -5.36 -5.81 9.12
C ALA A 435 -4.07 -5.24 8.52
N SER A 436 -3.98 -5.23 7.18
CA SER A 436 -2.84 -4.72 6.41
C SER A 436 -3.18 -3.44 5.66
N HIS A 437 -2.20 -2.92 4.92
CA HIS A 437 -2.38 -1.78 4.01
C HIS A 437 -3.47 -2.03 2.94
N PHE A 438 -3.64 -3.27 2.53
CA PHE A 438 -4.53 -3.68 1.44
C PHE A 438 -5.90 -4.17 1.93
N SER A 439 -6.11 -4.36 3.22
CA SER A 439 -7.40 -4.82 3.76
C SER A 439 -8.59 -3.92 3.39
N PRO A 440 -8.46 -2.59 3.22
CA PRO A 440 -9.54 -1.75 2.73
C PRO A 440 -9.84 -1.91 1.23
N ILE A 441 -8.97 -2.55 0.46
CA ILE A 441 -9.09 -2.71 -0.99
C ILE A 441 -9.88 -3.98 -1.29
N ARG A 442 -10.93 -3.89 -2.14
CA ARG A 442 -11.66 -5.05 -2.62
C ARG A 442 -11.34 -5.30 -4.09
N ILE A 443 -10.81 -6.49 -4.39
CA ILE A 443 -10.58 -6.94 -5.75
C ILE A 443 -11.89 -7.52 -6.31
N ASN A 444 -12.18 -7.33 -7.60
CA ASN A 444 -13.43 -7.77 -8.24
C ASN A 444 -13.65 -9.29 -8.17
N LYS A 445 -14.92 -9.72 -8.01
CA LYS A 445 -15.34 -11.13 -7.95
C LYS A 445 -14.96 -12.01 -9.16
N SER A 446 -14.73 -11.44 -10.34
CA SER A 446 -14.18 -12.20 -11.47
C SER A 446 -12.78 -12.75 -11.20
N TYR A 447 -12.10 -12.18 -10.23
CA TYR A 447 -10.83 -12.68 -9.68
C TYR A 447 -11.04 -13.57 -8.44
N GLU A 448 -12.20 -13.50 -7.76
CA GLU A 448 -12.52 -14.30 -6.56
C GLU A 448 -12.92 -15.76 -6.90
N GLU A 449 -13.54 -16.01 -8.05
CA GLU A 449 -14.10 -17.35 -8.37
C GLU A 449 -13.06 -18.39 -8.79
N ASN A 450 -11.82 -17.96 -9.10
CA ASN A 450 -10.74 -18.85 -9.55
C ASN A 450 -9.53 -18.90 -8.59
N ASN A 451 -9.61 -18.35 -7.35
CA ASN A 451 -8.41 -18.01 -6.62
C ASN A 451 -8.25 -18.59 -5.22
N ASP A 452 -7.32 -19.51 -5.10
CA ASP A 452 -6.53 -19.79 -3.88
C ASP A 452 -5.69 -18.59 -3.40
N LEU A 453 -5.84 -17.44 -4.04
CA LEU A 453 -5.14 -16.17 -3.80
C LEU A 453 -5.38 -15.56 -2.44
N PHE A 454 -6.58 -15.74 -1.89
CA PHE A 454 -6.87 -15.35 -0.53
C PHE A 454 -5.97 -16.05 0.49
N LYS A 455 -5.44 -17.23 0.19
CA LYS A 455 -4.60 -18.00 1.12
C LYS A 455 -3.17 -17.48 1.28
N ILE A 456 -2.60 -16.78 0.27
CA ILE A 456 -1.28 -16.10 0.47
C ILE A 456 -1.49 -14.69 0.97
N SER A 457 -2.57 -14.03 0.57
CA SER A 457 -2.98 -12.80 1.21
C SER A 457 -3.20 -12.99 2.70
N GLU A 458 -3.64 -14.16 3.17
CA GLU A 458 -3.73 -14.48 4.60
C GLU A 458 -2.40 -14.33 5.33
N SER A 459 -1.26 -14.63 4.72
CA SER A 459 0.05 -14.42 5.35
C SER A 459 0.52 -12.95 5.31
N PHE A 460 0.06 -12.15 4.32
CA PHE A 460 0.42 -10.73 4.16
C PHE A 460 -0.73 -9.77 4.43
N ILE A 461 -1.98 -10.23 4.34
CA ILE A 461 -3.19 -9.44 4.59
C ILE A 461 -3.68 -9.66 6.02
N GLY A 462 -3.27 -10.74 6.67
CA GLY A 462 -3.62 -11.08 8.05
C GLY A 462 -5.09 -11.44 8.19
N SER A 463 -5.92 -10.47 8.54
CA SER A 463 -7.36 -10.67 8.75
C SER A 463 -8.15 -10.58 7.45
N GLU A 464 -9.25 -11.34 7.37
CA GLU A 464 -10.13 -11.38 6.19
C GLU A 464 -10.61 -9.96 5.80
N PRO A 465 -10.34 -9.49 4.57
CA PRO A 465 -10.63 -8.11 4.16
C PRO A 465 -12.10 -7.69 4.34
N ILE A 466 -13.04 -8.62 4.10
CA ILE A 466 -14.48 -8.34 4.24
C ILE A 466 -14.83 -7.96 5.67
N LEU A 467 -14.27 -8.66 6.66
CA LEU A 467 -14.52 -8.39 8.08
C LEU A 467 -13.91 -7.04 8.49
N VAL A 468 -12.69 -6.73 8.00
CA VAL A 468 -12.03 -5.43 8.21
C VAL A 468 -12.86 -4.30 7.61
N GLN A 469 -13.40 -4.48 6.40
CA GLN A 469 -14.24 -3.51 5.72
C GLN A 469 -15.55 -3.28 6.47
N ASP A 470 -16.25 -4.34 6.87
CA ASP A 470 -17.51 -4.25 7.61
C ASP A 470 -17.31 -3.55 8.97
N LEU A 471 -16.23 -3.90 9.68
CA LEU A 471 -15.88 -3.26 10.95
C LEU A 471 -15.56 -1.77 10.74
N SER A 472 -14.74 -1.45 9.75
CA SER A 472 -14.39 -0.06 9.40
C SER A 472 -15.62 0.77 9.07
N ALA A 473 -16.53 0.25 8.22
CA ALA A 473 -17.76 0.95 7.85
C ALA A 473 -18.64 1.26 9.05
N LYS A 474 -18.73 0.32 10.00
CA LYS A 474 -19.49 0.49 11.25
C LYS A 474 -18.94 1.67 12.06
N PHE A 475 -17.64 1.74 12.26
CA PHE A 475 -17.00 2.82 13.01
C PHE A 475 -17.04 4.16 12.31
N ILE A 476 -16.89 4.19 10.99
CA ILE A 476 -17.03 5.43 10.20
C ILE A 476 -18.42 6.01 10.39
N VAL A 477 -19.46 5.19 10.23
CA VAL A 477 -20.85 5.64 10.39
C VAL A 477 -21.12 6.16 11.78
N GLU A 478 -20.62 5.49 12.81
CA GLU A 478 -20.78 5.93 14.20
C GLU A 478 -20.04 7.24 14.47
N PHE A 479 -18.79 7.34 14.02
CA PHE A 479 -17.99 8.55 14.16
C PHE A 479 -18.69 9.74 13.50
N LEU A 480 -19.07 9.62 12.23
CA LEU A 480 -19.75 10.70 11.49
C LEU A 480 -21.09 11.08 12.12
N LYS A 481 -21.84 10.10 12.65
CA LYS A 481 -23.07 10.37 13.37
C LYS A 481 -22.81 11.15 14.66
N ASN A 482 -21.80 10.77 15.45
CA ASN A 482 -21.43 11.48 16.65
C ASN A 482 -21.01 12.93 16.35
N ILE A 483 -20.22 13.15 15.31
CA ILE A 483 -19.83 14.50 14.88
C ILE A 483 -21.06 15.33 14.49
N LYS A 484 -21.96 14.78 13.66
CA LYS A 484 -23.19 15.44 13.26
C LYS A 484 -24.08 15.79 14.46
N ASP A 485 -24.19 14.87 15.42
CA ASP A 485 -25.02 15.05 16.63
C ASP A 485 -24.28 15.87 17.73
N GLN A 486 -23.09 16.39 17.44
CA GLN A 486 -22.21 17.13 18.38
C GLN A 486 -21.90 16.33 19.65
N LYS A 487 -21.74 15.02 19.53
CA LYS A 487 -21.39 14.12 20.63
C LYS A 487 -19.90 13.77 20.57
N ILE A 488 -19.33 13.53 21.73
CA ILE A 488 -17.97 13.02 21.85
C ILE A 488 -17.95 11.56 21.36
N PRO A 489 -17.13 11.20 20.35
CA PRO A 489 -17.00 9.82 19.92
C PRO A 489 -16.49 8.92 21.05
N ASN A 490 -16.99 7.69 21.11
CA ASN A 490 -16.58 6.70 22.12
C ASN A 490 -15.09 6.37 22.02
N VAL A 491 -14.55 5.90 23.15
CA VAL A 491 -13.24 5.23 23.24
C VAL A 491 -13.50 3.76 23.60
N VAL A 492 -12.89 2.85 22.87
CA VAL A 492 -12.98 1.41 23.08
C VAL A 492 -11.55 0.86 23.17
N LYS A 493 -11.07 0.63 24.41
CA LYS A 493 -9.66 0.28 24.63
C LYS A 493 -9.29 -1.09 24.05
N ASN A 494 -10.15 -2.09 24.24
CA ASN A 494 -9.97 -3.44 23.69
C ASN A 494 -11.33 -4.13 23.58
N GLN A 495 -11.68 -4.58 22.37
CA GLN A 495 -12.92 -5.31 22.12
C GLN A 495 -12.75 -6.26 20.92
N ARG A 496 -13.60 -7.30 20.88
CA ARG A 496 -13.69 -8.22 19.74
C ARG A 496 -15.08 -8.14 19.12
N ASP A 497 -15.13 -7.94 17.80
CA ASP A 497 -16.36 -7.98 17.00
C ASP A 497 -16.07 -8.55 15.62
N LEU A 498 -17.03 -9.23 15.00
CA LEU A 498 -16.89 -9.93 13.72
C LEU A 498 -15.67 -10.88 13.65
N GLY A 499 -15.21 -11.39 14.80
CA GLY A 499 -14.03 -12.25 14.85
C GLY A 499 -12.69 -11.50 14.90
N LEU A 500 -12.69 -10.16 14.83
CA LEU A 500 -11.51 -9.31 14.88
C LEU A 500 -11.35 -8.66 16.25
N ASP A 501 -10.13 -8.59 16.74
CA ASP A 501 -9.77 -7.74 17.87
C ASP A 501 -9.46 -6.32 17.36
N PHE A 502 -9.96 -5.31 18.06
CA PHE A 502 -9.81 -3.92 17.63
C PHE A 502 -9.80 -2.95 18.82
N HIS A 503 -9.29 -1.75 18.56
CA HIS A 503 -9.15 -0.67 19.51
C HIS A 503 -9.58 0.65 18.86
N LEU A 504 -10.50 1.38 19.49
CA LEU A 504 -10.87 2.74 19.08
C LEU A 504 -10.34 3.71 20.14
N LEU A 505 -9.21 4.31 19.89
CA LEU A 505 -8.42 5.04 20.87
C LEU A 505 -8.46 6.55 20.62
N ASP A 506 -8.31 7.31 21.69
CA ASP A 506 -8.02 8.74 21.65
C ASP A 506 -6.52 9.02 21.76
N LEU A 507 -6.14 10.30 21.68
CA LEU A 507 -4.75 10.71 21.72
C LEU A 507 -4.08 10.38 23.07
N GLU A 508 -4.82 10.48 24.16
CA GLU A 508 -4.30 10.20 25.50
C GLU A 508 -3.89 8.73 25.63
N THR A 509 -4.79 7.82 25.28
CA THR A 509 -4.51 6.38 25.31
C THR A 509 -3.36 5.98 24.37
N ILE A 510 -3.26 6.59 23.19
CA ILE A 510 -2.17 6.30 22.26
C ILE A 510 -0.82 6.78 22.82
N LYS A 511 -0.78 7.92 23.51
CA LYS A 511 0.43 8.37 24.20
C LYS A 511 0.87 7.40 25.28
N GLU A 512 -0.05 6.95 26.11
CA GLU A 512 0.23 5.93 27.16
C GLU A 512 0.87 4.66 26.59
N ILE A 513 0.38 4.17 25.43
CA ILE A 513 0.91 2.97 24.78
C ILE A 513 2.32 3.19 24.21
N SER A 514 2.62 4.40 23.76
CA SER A 514 3.87 4.70 23.03
C SER A 514 5.01 5.10 23.95
N GLU A 515 4.69 5.63 25.15
CA GLU A 515 5.69 6.10 26.12
C GLU A 515 6.11 5.00 27.11
N ASN A 516 5.30 3.96 27.27
CA ASN A 516 5.58 2.74 28.03
C ASN A 516 6.12 1.61 27.13
#